data_b402d58b868c34433bc946b5189b54b7
#
_entry.id   b402d58b868c34433bc946b5189b54b7
#
_cell.length_a   1.000
_cell.length_b   1.000
_cell.length_c   1.000
_cell.angle_alpha   90.00
_cell.angle_beta   90.00
_cell.angle_gamma   90.00
#
_symmetry.space_group_name_H-M   'P 1'
#
loop_
_entity.id
_entity.type
_entity.pdbx_description
1 polymer ?
#
loop_
_entity_poly.entity_id
_entity_poly.type
_entity_poly.pdbx_seq_one_letter_code
_entity_poly.pdbx_strand_id
1 'polypeptide(L)'
;MNLRLSVILLGAALLATDVAYPDEPTAESNRATLKVVVESCSTCHGPNGRSVAPTFPILAAQRASYLELQLHAFKEQTRADPDAQAYMWGMAAPLSDSMISELAAYYAKQPAAAGHPAGSASLVARGKQIFEEGVPAKQIPACATCHGAHAEGMASFPRLAGQHAPYLLKQLLVIQSVLRTAPVMHGVIKDLTKDQMEAVVVYLASQ
;
A
#
# COMPACT_ATOMS: atom_id res chain seq x y z
N MET A 1 -73.16 17.74 -54.19
CA MET A 1 -73.31 17.17 -52.83
C MET A 1 -71.91 16.80 -52.40
N ASN A 2 -71.24 17.76 -51.75
CA ASN A 2 -69.81 17.62 -51.40
C ASN A 2 -69.63 17.24 -49.88
N LEU A 3 -69.23 16.01 -49.69
CA LEU A 3 -68.94 15.49 -48.33
C LEU A 3 -67.50 15.88 -47.88
N ARG A 4 -67.42 16.72 -46.90
CA ARG A 4 -66.08 17.09 -46.28
C ARG A 4 -65.78 16.08 -45.19
N LEU A 5 -64.72 15.32 -45.39
CA LEU A 5 -64.17 14.43 -44.39
C LEU A 5 -63.26 15.26 -43.48
N SER A 6 -63.62 15.42 -42.23
CA SER A 6 -62.74 16.04 -41.18
C SER A 6 -61.88 14.95 -40.56
N VAL A 7 -60.56 15.04 -40.77
CA VAL A 7 -59.57 14.20 -40.12
C VAL A 7 -59.21 14.84 -38.76
N ILE A 8 -59.53 14.14 -37.68
CA ILE A 8 -59.12 14.52 -36.32
C ILE A 8 -57.77 13.90 -36.07
N LEU A 9 -56.72 14.72 -36.01
CA LEU A 9 -55.39 14.32 -35.57
C LEU A 9 -55.34 14.26 -34.05
N LEU A 10 -55.34 13.07 -33.44
CA LEU A 10 -55.02 12.87 -32.04
C LEU A 10 -53.48 13.00 -31.88
N GLY A 11 -53.04 14.09 -31.30
CA GLY A 11 -51.63 14.28 -30.86
C GLY A 11 -51.39 13.47 -29.60
N ALA A 12 -50.62 12.40 -29.69
CA ALA A 12 -50.08 11.70 -28.52
C ALA A 12 -48.92 12.53 -27.91
N ALA A 13 -49.14 13.15 -26.78
CA ALA A 13 -48.06 13.78 -25.99
C ALA A 13 -47.24 12.68 -25.33
N LEU A 14 -46.01 12.44 -25.84
CA LEU A 14 -45.02 11.64 -25.18
C LEU A 14 -44.50 12.40 -23.96
N LEU A 15 -44.95 11.99 -22.78
CA LEU A 15 -44.32 12.41 -21.52
C LEU A 15 -42.94 11.75 -21.43
N ALA A 16 -41.88 12.51 -21.76
CA ALA A 16 -40.54 12.12 -21.46
C ALA A 16 -40.35 12.17 -19.93
N THR A 17 -40.29 11.03 -19.29
CA THR A 17 -39.84 10.93 -17.91
C THR A 17 -38.33 11.06 -17.92
N ASP A 18 -37.82 12.20 -17.45
CA ASP A 18 -36.38 12.36 -17.15
C ASP A 18 -36.02 11.38 -16.06
N VAL A 19 -35.35 10.31 -16.44
CA VAL A 19 -34.67 9.42 -15.49
C VAL A 19 -33.45 10.18 -15.01
N ALA A 20 -33.55 10.76 -13.81
CA ALA A 20 -32.40 11.37 -13.14
C ALA A 20 -31.38 10.26 -12.86
N TYR A 21 -30.28 10.25 -13.61
CA TYR A 21 -29.11 9.49 -13.26
C TYR A 21 -28.50 10.09 -11.99
N PRO A 22 -28.05 9.25 -11.03
CA PRO A 22 -27.36 9.78 -9.85
C PRO A 22 -26.16 10.62 -10.33
N ASP A 23 -26.09 11.85 -9.82
CA ASP A 23 -24.96 12.75 -10.11
C ASP A 23 -23.63 12.07 -9.79
N GLU A 24 -22.68 12.17 -10.69
CA GLU A 24 -21.29 11.77 -10.43
C GLU A 24 -20.79 12.46 -9.16
N PRO A 25 -20.07 11.74 -8.26
CA PRO A 25 -19.62 12.31 -7.01
C PRO A 25 -18.71 13.53 -7.27
N THR A 26 -19.05 14.65 -6.65
CA THR A 26 -18.26 15.88 -6.78
C THR A 26 -16.87 15.74 -6.16
N ALA A 27 -15.91 16.56 -6.58
CA ALA A 27 -14.56 16.58 -5.99
C ALA A 27 -14.57 16.87 -4.47
N GLU A 28 -15.59 17.57 -3.98
CA GLU A 28 -15.79 17.85 -2.55
C GLU A 28 -16.28 16.59 -1.81
N SER A 29 -17.23 15.86 -2.38
CA SER A 29 -17.72 14.58 -1.85
C SER A 29 -16.58 13.54 -1.77
N ASN A 30 -15.77 13.45 -2.82
CA ASN A 30 -14.61 12.54 -2.84
C ASN A 30 -13.59 12.91 -1.75
N ARG A 31 -13.31 14.20 -1.56
CA ARG A 31 -12.40 14.66 -0.51
C ARG A 31 -12.94 14.37 0.91
N ALA A 32 -14.23 14.54 1.13
CA ALA A 32 -14.86 14.22 2.41
C ALA A 32 -14.77 12.71 2.69
N THR A 33 -15.05 11.88 1.69
CA THR A 33 -14.94 10.42 1.78
C THR A 33 -13.50 9.97 2.07
N LEU A 34 -12.51 10.51 1.34
CA LEU A 34 -11.10 10.22 1.58
C LEU A 34 -10.70 10.55 3.02
N LYS A 35 -11.14 11.71 3.55
CA LYS A 35 -10.84 12.10 4.93
C LYS A 35 -11.34 11.06 5.94
N VAL A 36 -12.58 10.61 5.81
CA VAL A 36 -13.16 9.58 6.70
C VAL A 36 -12.39 8.27 6.62
N VAL A 37 -12.03 7.84 5.41
CA VAL A 37 -11.25 6.60 5.23
C VAL A 37 -9.85 6.74 5.82
N VAL A 38 -9.16 7.87 5.62
CA VAL A 38 -7.85 8.15 6.22
C VAL A 38 -7.93 8.17 7.76
N GLU A 39 -8.97 8.73 8.35
CA GLU A 39 -9.19 8.71 9.80
C GLU A 39 -9.32 7.27 10.32
N SER A 40 -10.07 6.41 9.62
CA SER A 40 -10.18 4.99 9.95
C SER A 40 -8.82 4.28 9.89
N CYS A 41 -8.05 4.47 8.82
CA CYS A 41 -6.72 3.88 8.66
C CYS A 41 -5.74 4.36 9.75
N SER A 42 -5.88 5.63 10.18
CA SER A 42 -5.02 6.26 11.19
C SER A 42 -5.15 5.62 12.58
N THR A 43 -6.25 4.90 12.85
CA THR A 43 -6.43 4.18 14.12
C THR A 43 -5.31 3.16 14.37
N CYS A 44 -4.82 2.51 13.32
CA CYS A 44 -3.72 1.54 13.41
C CYS A 44 -2.40 2.12 12.86
N HIS A 45 -2.46 2.82 11.73
CA HIS A 45 -1.26 3.33 11.05
C HIS A 45 -0.79 4.71 11.55
N GLY A 46 -1.47 5.27 12.54
CA GLY A 46 -1.17 6.57 13.12
C GLY A 46 -1.54 7.76 12.24
N PRO A 47 -1.58 8.98 12.80
CA PRO A 47 -1.85 10.19 12.03
C PRO A 47 -0.88 10.34 10.87
N ASN A 48 -1.42 10.66 9.69
CA ASN A 48 -0.63 10.80 8.45
C ASN A 48 0.19 9.54 8.08
N GLY A 49 -0.20 8.36 8.58
CA GLY A 49 0.50 7.11 8.33
C GLY A 49 1.81 6.97 9.11
N ARG A 50 1.98 7.67 10.21
CA ARG A 50 3.14 7.58 11.12
C ARG A 50 2.79 6.71 12.32
N SER A 51 2.69 5.41 12.09
CA SER A 51 2.49 4.43 13.16
C SER A 51 3.60 4.52 14.21
N VAL A 52 3.20 4.41 15.48
CA VAL A 52 4.12 4.22 16.62
C VAL A 52 4.10 2.77 17.12
N ALA A 53 3.17 1.96 16.62
CA ALA A 53 3.03 0.56 16.99
C ALA A 53 3.78 -0.34 16.01
N PRO A 54 4.78 -1.11 16.45
CA PRO A 54 5.60 -1.93 15.54
C PRO A 54 4.84 -3.02 14.77
N THR A 55 3.62 -3.35 15.18
CA THR A 55 2.74 -4.30 14.47
C THR A 55 2.20 -3.71 13.17
N PHE A 56 1.93 -2.40 13.16
CA PHE A 56 1.36 -1.71 12.00
C PHE A 56 2.43 -0.89 11.28
N PRO A 57 2.60 -1.06 9.97
CA PRO A 57 3.65 -0.35 9.24
C PRO A 57 3.40 1.15 9.16
N ILE A 58 4.50 1.90 9.07
CA ILE A 58 4.51 3.30 8.66
C ILE A 58 4.17 3.35 7.17
N LEU A 59 3.14 4.15 6.83
CA LEU A 59 2.69 4.38 5.45
C LEU A 59 3.22 5.71 4.88
N ALA A 60 3.64 6.63 5.73
CA ALA A 60 4.15 7.94 5.34
C ALA A 60 5.35 7.82 4.39
N ALA A 61 5.35 8.59 3.31
CA ALA A 61 6.34 8.58 2.25
C ALA A 61 6.56 7.22 1.56
N GLN A 62 5.65 6.24 1.73
CA GLN A 62 5.71 4.99 0.99
C GLN A 62 5.38 5.24 -0.48
N ARG A 63 5.93 4.42 -1.38
CA ARG A 63 5.70 4.51 -2.83
C ARG A 63 4.21 4.30 -3.14
N ALA A 64 3.59 5.21 -3.88
CA ALA A 64 2.17 5.10 -4.24
C ALA A 64 1.87 3.78 -4.95
N SER A 65 2.64 3.44 -5.98
CA SER A 65 2.49 2.19 -6.72
C SER A 65 2.62 0.93 -5.86
N TYR A 66 3.46 0.97 -4.81
CA TYR A 66 3.54 -0.12 -3.85
C TYR A 66 2.30 -0.20 -2.95
N LEU A 67 1.79 0.96 -2.48
CA LEU A 67 0.58 1.01 -1.67
C LEU A 67 -0.64 0.51 -2.44
N GLU A 68 -0.81 0.95 -3.70
CA GLU A 68 -1.86 0.46 -4.60
C GLU A 68 -1.79 -1.06 -4.76
N LEU A 69 -0.61 -1.58 -5.09
CA LEU A 69 -0.39 -3.02 -5.22
C LEU A 69 -0.76 -3.79 -3.95
N GLN A 70 -0.40 -3.28 -2.78
CA GLN A 70 -0.72 -3.95 -1.51
C GLN A 70 -2.22 -3.86 -1.17
N LEU A 71 -2.87 -2.72 -1.39
CA LEU A 71 -4.30 -2.56 -1.12
C LEU A 71 -5.14 -3.46 -2.04
N HIS A 72 -4.79 -3.56 -3.33
CA HIS A 72 -5.40 -4.53 -4.23
C HIS A 72 -5.17 -5.98 -3.76
N ALA A 73 -3.94 -6.32 -3.40
CA ALA A 73 -3.62 -7.67 -2.92
C ALA A 73 -4.36 -8.04 -1.62
N PHE A 74 -4.66 -7.09 -0.74
CA PHE A 74 -5.51 -7.31 0.42
C PHE A 74 -6.99 -7.46 0.03
N LYS A 75 -7.51 -6.58 -0.85
CA LYS A 75 -8.90 -6.62 -1.35
C LYS A 75 -9.19 -7.94 -2.07
N GLU A 76 -8.25 -8.41 -2.87
CA GLU A 76 -8.33 -9.66 -3.62
C GLU A 76 -7.92 -10.89 -2.80
N GLN A 77 -7.51 -10.69 -1.53
CA GLN A 77 -7.04 -11.73 -0.63
C GLN A 77 -5.82 -12.54 -1.15
N THR A 78 -5.10 -12.00 -2.13
CA THR A 78 -3.91 -12.63 -2.72
C THR A 78 -2.67 -12.46 -1.83
N ARG A 79 -2.64 -11.46 -0.95
CA ARG A 79 -1.70 -11.35 0.15
C ARG A 79 -2.33 -11.93 1.41
N ALA A 80 -1.87 -13.11 1.82
CA ALA A 80 -2.54 -13.97 2.80
C ALA A 80 -1.66 -14.29 4.03
N ASP A 81 -0.66 -13.46 4.35
CA ASP A 81 0.06 -13.59 5.62
C ASP A 81 -0.90 -13.33 6.82
N PRO A 82 -0.60 -13.86 8.02
CA PRO A 82 -1.54 -13.84 9.15
C PRO A 82 -2.07 -12.46 9.52
N ASP A 83 -1.24 -11.40 9.44
CA ASP A 83 -1.70 -10.04 9.73
C ASP A 83 -2.56 -9.47 8.61
N ALA A 84 -2.28 -9.83 7.35
CA ALA A 84 -3.12 -9.48 6.23
C ALA A 84 -4.54 -10.01 6.42
N GLN A 85 -4.67 -11.27 6.78
CA GLN A 85 -5.96 -11.92 7.03
C GLN A 85 -6.68 -11.30 8.26
N ALA A 86 -5.93 -11.10 9.36
CA ALA A 86 -6.50 -10.63 10.60
C ALA A 86 -7.01 -9.18 10.55
N TYR A 87 -6.32 -8.31 9.77
CA TYR A 87 -6.58 -6.87 9.81
C TYR A 87 -6.95 -6.30 8.44
N MET A 88 -6.15 -6.56 7.41
CA MET A 88 -6.21 -5.76 6.19
C MET A 88 -7.26 -6.23 5.18
N TRP A 89 -7.64 -7.51 5.16
CA TRP A 89 -8.68 -7.99 4.25
C TRP A 89 -10.01 -7.26 4.47
N GLY A 90 -10.45 -7.18 5.74
CA GLY A 90 -11.68 -6.45 6.08
C GLY A 90 -11.60 -4.95 5.80
N MET A 91 -10.42 -4.35 6.01
CA MET A 91 -10.20 -2.92 5.77
C MET A 91 -10.15 -2.57 4.28
N ALA A 92 -9.60 -3.45 3.44
CA ALA A 92 -9.47 -3.21 2.01
C ALA A 92 -10.70 -3.62 1.19
N ALA A 93 -11.50 -4.58 1.67
CA ALA A 93 -12.67 -5.11 0.96
C ALA A 93 -13.65 -4.03 0.44
N PRO A 94 -14.02 -2.98 1.21
CA PRO A 94 -14.98 -1.97 0.76
C PRO A 94 -14.35 -0.88 -0.13
N LEU A 95 -13.04 -0.86 -0.33
CA LEU A 95 -12.39 0.21 -1.09
C LEU A 95 -12.66 0.09 -2.57
N SER A 96 -13.07 1.19 -3.22
CA SER A 96 -13.06 1.29 -4.68
C SER A 96 -11.63 1.46 -5.21
N ASP A 97 -11.41 1.19 -6.48
CA ASP A 97 -10.08 1.34 -7.10
C ASP A 97 -9.64 2.81 -7.11
N SER A 98 -10.59 3.75 -7.29
CA SER A 98 -10.31 5.19 -7.14
C SER A 98 -9.88 5.55 -5.71
N MET A 99 -10.54 5.00 -4.69
CA MET A 99 -10.17 5.24 -3.29
C MET A 99 -8.80 4.63 -2.96
N ILE A 100 -8.46 3.47 -3.51
CA ILE A 100 -7.13 2.86 -3.37
C ILE A 100 -6.05 3.80 -3.93
N SER A 101 -6.25 4.35 -5.13
CA SER A 101 -5.30 5.30 -5.74
C SER A 101 -5.20 6.62 -4.94
N GLU A 102 -6.31 7.13 -4.44
CA GLU A 102 -6.32 8.35 -3.61
C GLU A 102 -5.59 8.15 -2.27
N LEU A 103 -5.82 7.03 -1.59
CA LEU A 103 -5.11 6.67 -0.35
C LEU A 103 -3.61 6.50 -0.59
N ALA A 104 -3.23 5.82 -1.66
CA ALA A 104 -1.84 5.62 -2.04
C ALA A 104 -1.15 6.96 -2.31
N ALA A 105 -1.79 7.85 -3.06
CA ALA A 105 -1.29 9.21 -3.32
C ALA A 105 -1.22 10.06 -2.05
N TYR A 106 -2.20 9.93 -1.15
CA TYR A 106 -2.21 10.64 0.13
C TYR A 106 -1.01 10.27 1.00
N TYR A 107 -0.78 8.97 1.25
CA TYR A 107 0.31 8.51 2.10
C TYR A 107 1.70 8.73 1.46
N ALA A 108 1.82 8.60 0.15
CA ALA A 108 3.07 8.86 -0.57
C ALA A 108 3.53 10.32 -0.44
N LYS A 109 2.62 11.28 -0.28
CA LYS A 109 2.92 12.70 -0.10
C LYS A 109 3.25 13.08 1.35
N GLN A 110 3.01 12.20 2.32
CA GLN A 110 3.31 12.51 3.71
C GLN A 110 4.83 12.57 3.92
N PRO A 111 5.33 13.47 4.78
CA PRO A 111 6.75 13.51 5.10
C PRO A 111 7.23 12.18 5.68
N ALA A 112 8.38 11.71 5.25
CA ALA A 112 8.99 10.48 5.76
C ALA A 112 9.13 10.51 7.29
N ALA A 113 8.94 9.36 7.92
CA ALA A 113 9.29 9.20 9.32
C ALA A 113 10.83 9.26 9.46
N ALA A 114 11.31 9.88 10.53
CA ALA A 114 12.72 9.83 10.86
C ALA A 114 13.11 8.41 11.31
N GLY A 115 14.30 7.99 10.96
CA GLY A 115 14.87 6.76 11.48
C GLY A 115 15.09 6.85 13.00
N HIS A 116 15.06 5.70 13.63
CA HIS A 116 15.28 5.59 15.08
C HIS A 116 16.24 4.42 15.38
N PRO A 117 17.12 4.56 16.37
CA PRO A 117 18.04 3.49 16.74
C PRO A 117 17.26 2.24 17.15
N ALA A 118 17.56 1.11 16.51
CA ALA A 118 16.87 -0.16 16.76
C ALA A 118 17.84 -1.27 17.24
N GLY A 119 19.11 -0.97 17.46
CA GLY A 119 20.11 -1.94 17.92
C GLY A 119 21.50 -1.33 18.14
N SER A 120 22.49 -2.20 18.40
CA SER A 120 23.87 -1.78 18.58
C SER A 120 24.52 -1.23 17.31
N ALA A 121 25.51 -0.36 17.46
CA ALA A 121 26.25 0.21 16.32
C ALA A 121 26.88 -0.88 15.42
N SER A 122 27.37 -1.98 16.01
CA SER A 122 27.93 -3.10 15.26
C SER A 122 26.86 -3.84 14.44
N LEU A 123 25.66 -4.01 14.97
CA LEU A 123 24.55 -4.63 14.25
C LEU A 123 24.07 -3.74 13.11
N VAL A 124 23.98 -2.42 13.34
CA VAL A 124 23.66 -1.43 12.29
C VAL A 124 24.72 -1.47 11.16
N ALA A 125 26.02 -1.48 11.51
CA ALA A 125 27.09 -1.56 10.51
C ALA A 125 27.03 -2.83 9.67
N ARG A 126 26.76 -3.97 10.30
CA ARG A 126 26.56 -5.27 9.58
C ARG A 126 25.34 -5.22 8.67
N GLY A 127 24.23 -4.63 9.16
CA GLY A 127 23.01 -4.45 8.37
C GLY A 127 23.24 -3.55 7.15
N LYS A 128 24.00 -2.46 7.33
CA LYS A 128 24.42 -1.57 6.25
C LYS A 128 25.19 -2.34 5.19
N GLN A 129 26.19 -3.14 5.58
CA GLN A 129 26.98 -3.93 4.65
C GLN A 129 26.09 -4.89 3.84
N ILE A 130 25.17 -5.61 4.49
CA ILE A 130 24.24 -6.51 3.79
C ILE A 130 23.34 -5.72 2.83
N PHE A 131 22.86 -4.54 3.22
CA PHE A 131 21.99 -3.71 2.38
C PHE A 131 22.72 -3.20 1.13
N GLU A 132 23.96 -2.73 1.29
CA GLU A 132 24.74 -2.09 0.21
C GLU A 132 25.49 -3.10 -0.67
N GLU A 133 25.93 -4.25 -0.13
CA GLU A 133 26.79 -5.21 -0.81
C GLU A 133 26.11 -6.57 -1.03
N GLY A 134 25.01 -6.87 -0.34
CA GLY A 134 24.39 -8.18 -0.33
C GLY A 134 25.19 -9.21 0.49
N VAL A 135 25.07 -10.49 0.11
CA VAL A 135 25.86 -11.59 0.67
C VAL A 135 26.46 -12.39 -0.50
N PRO A 136 27.61 -11.96 -1.05
CA PRO A 136 28.17 -12.54 -2.27
C PRO A 136 28.42 -14.06 -2.17
N ALA A 137 28.86 -14.55 -1.01
CA ALA A 137 29.07 -15.99 -0.76
C ALA A 137 27.80 -16.85 -0.92
N LYS A 138 26.62 -16.23 -0.88
CA LYS A 138 25.30 -16.86 -1.09
C LYS A 138 24.61 -16.38 -2.37
N GLN A 139 25.30 -15.62 -3.21
CA GLN A 139 24.75 -15.02 -4.42
C GLN A 139 23.51 -14.12 -4.15
N ILE A 140 23.43 -13.54 -2.95
CA ILE A 140 22.37 -12.59 -2.58
C ILE A 140 22.82 -11.20 -3.01
N PRO A 141 22.08 -10.54 -3.93
CA PRO A 141 22.43 -9.20 -4.41
C PRO A 141 22.25 -8.14 -3.34
N ALA A 142 22.85 -6.97 -3.55
CA ALA A 142 22.61 -5.78 -2.72
C ALA A 142 21.11 -5.39 -2.71
N CYS A 143 20.56 -5.17 -1.54
CA CYS A 143 19.15 -4.75 -1.39
C CYS A 143 18.93 -3.37 -2.03
N ALA A 144 19.94 -2.50 -1.97
CA ALA A 144 19.95 -1.16 -2.56
C ALA A 144 19.64 -1.16 -4.06
N THR A 145 19.95 -2.24 -4.79
CA THR A 145 19.70 -2.35 -6.23
C THR A 145 18.22 -2.16 -6.60
N CYS A 146 17.31 -2.61 -5.74
CA CYS A 146 15.86 -2.48 -5.95
C CYS A 146 15.22 -1.44 -5.02
N HIS A 147 15.71 -1.35 -3.77
CA HIS A 147 15.09 -0.49 -2.77
C HIS A 147 15.66 0.94 -2.71
N GLY A 148 16.59 1.28 -3.62
CA GLY A 148 17.27 2.58 -3.66
C GLY A 148 18.44 2.69 -2.69
N ALA A 149 19.40 3.58 -2.99
CA ALA A 149 20.65 3.71 -2.24
C ALA A 149 20.43 4.11 -0.76
N HIS A 150 19.34 4.80 -0.47
CA HIS A 150 18.92 5.23 0.87
C HIS A 150 17.66 4.48 1.34
N ALA A 151 17.39 3.32 0.77
CA ALA A 151 16.18 2.52 1.05
C ALA A 151 14.86 3.30 0.88
N GLU A 152 14.84 4.30 -0.01
CA GLU A 152 13.71 5.18 -0.31
C GLU A 152 12.65 4.52 -1.20
N GLY A 153 12.98 3.37 -1.78
CA GLY A 153 12.13 2.66 -2.72
C GLY A 153 12.20 3.22 -4.14
N MET A 154 11.95 2.37 -5.15
CA MET A 154 11.91 2.74 -6.57
C MET A 154 10.74 2.05 -7.26
N ALA A 155 10.00 2.77 -8.10
CA ALA A 155 8.82 2.24 -8.79
C ALA A 155 7.87 1.52 -7.82
N SER A 156 7.62 0.24 -7.99
CA SER A 156 6.81 -0.61 -7.10
C SER A 156 7.61 -1.27 -5.97
N PHE A 157 8.92 -1.08 -5.91
CA PHE A 157 9.73 -1.54 -4.77
C PHE A 157 9.54 -0.58 -3.59
N PRO A 158 9.22 -1.09 -2.39
CA PRO A 158 8.84 -0.25 -1.27
C PRO A 158 10.01 0.54 -0.68
N ARG A 159 9.68 1.72 -0.12
CA ARG A 159 10.51 2.40 0.87
C ARG A 159 10.64 1.53 2.11
N LEU A 160 11.87 1.37 2.60
CA LEU A 160 12.20 0.61 3.81
C LEU A 160 12.79 1.49 4.91
N ALA A 161 13.38 2.64 4.53
CA ALA A 161 14.02 3.57 5.46
C ALA A 161 13.02 4.09 6.51
N GLY A 162 13.42 4.04 7.78
CA GLY A 162 12.65 4.49 8.92
C GLY A 162 11.46 3.59 9.30
N GLN A 163 11.29 2.44 8.64
CA GLN A 163 10.22 1.49 8.98
C GLN A 163 10.56 0.72 10.25
N HIS A 164 9.57 0.29 10.99
CA HIS A 164 9.73 -0.52 12.21
C HIS A 164 10.52 -1.81 11.96
N ALA A 165 11.62 -2.01 12.67
CA ALA A 165 12.45 -3.23 12.54
C ALA A 165 11.65 -4.51 12.80
N PRO A 166 10.76 -4.61 13.83
CA PRO A 166 9.93 -5.79 14.04
C PRO A 166 8.97 -6.07 12.87
N TYR A 167 8.39 -5.02 12.27
CA TYR A 167 7.55 -5.18 11.08
C TYR A 167 8.36 -5.72 9.89
N LEU A 168 9.52 -5.10 9.61
CA LEU A 168 10.38 -5.54 8.51
C LEU A 168 10.84 -6.99 8.69
N LEU A 169 11.26 -7.37 9.91
CA LEU A 169 11.67 -8.75 10.21
C LEU A 169 10.53 -9.73 9.95
N LYS A 170 9.33 -9.40 10.43
CA LYS A 170 8.14 -10.23 10.19
C LYS A 170 7.87 -10.38 8.69
N GLN A 171 7.98 -9.28 7.91
CA GLN A 171 7.77 -9.35 6.47
C GLN A 171 8.83 -10.23 5.77
N LEU A 172 10.09 -10.14 6.15
CA LEU A 172 11.13 -11.03 5.61
C LEU A 172 10.82 -12.51 5.91
N LEU A 173 10.40 -12.83 7.14
CA LEU A 173 10.08 -14.19 7.55
C LEU A 173 8.85 -14.76 6.81
N VAL A 174 7.76 -13.98 6.67
CA VAL A 174 6.56 -14.46 5.97
C VAL A 174 6.77 -14.55 4.45
N ILE A 175 7.66 -13.73 3.86
CA ILE A 175 8.04 -13.86 2.46
C ILE A 175 8.95 -15.08 2.27
N GLN A 176 9.93 -15.29 3.16
CA GLN A 176 10.83 -16.45 3.09
C GLN A 176 10.07 -17.77 3.23
N SER A 177 9.07 -17.84 4.10
CA SER A 177 8.22 -19.02 4.29
C SER A 177 7.05 -19.13 3.29
N VAL A 178 6.99 -18.25 2.29
CA VAL A 178 5.95 -18.22 1.23
C VAL A 178 4.52 -17.95 1.75
N LEU A 179 4.36 -17.56 3.01
CA LEU A 179 3.07 -17.13 3.56
C LEU A 179 2.61 -15.79 2.97
N ARG A 180 3.55 -14.94 2.56
CA ARG A 180 3.29 -13.74 1.77
C ARG A 180 3.84 -13.95 0.37
N THR A 181 2.96 -13.92 -0.63
CA THR A 181 3.34 -14.05 -2.04
C THR A 181 4.12 -12.82 -2.49
N ALA A 182 5.40 -12.99 -2.76
CA ALA A 182 6.31 -11.98 -3.27
C ALA A 182 7.47 -12.66 -4.02
N PRO A 183 7.24 -13.21 -5.24
CA PRO A 183 8.16 -14.14 -5.90
C PRO A 183 9.57 -13.57 -6.10
N VAL A 184 9.68 -12.30 -6.53
CA VAL A 184 10.99 -11.64 -6.73
C VAL A 184 11.73 -11.54 -5.40
N MET A 185 11.06 -11.02 -4.37
CA MET A 185 11.70 -10.83 -3.05
C MET A 185 12.03 -12.18 -2.40
N HIS A 186 11.13 -13.19 -2.52
CA HIS A 186 11.41 -14.56 -2.04
C HIS A 186 12.68 -15.12 -2.67
N GLY A 187 12.83 -14.99 -3.99
CA GLY A 187 14.04 -15.45 -4.70
C GLY A 187 15.33 -14.83 -4.16
N VAL A 188 15.26 -13.55 -3.75
CA VAL A 188 16.42 -12.83 -3.18
C VAL A 188 16.73 -13.27 -1.75
N ILE A 189 15.72 -13.43 -0.90
CA ILE A 189 15.93 -13.60 0.55
C ILE A 189 15.85 -15.04 1.06
N LYS A 190 15.52 -16.01 0.22
CA LYS A 190 15.28 -17.41 0.64
C LYS A 190 16.45 -18.02 1.43
N ASP A 191 17.68 -17.59 1.16
CA ASP A 191 18.90 -18.09 1.78
C ASP A 191 19.49 -17.14 2.84
N LEU A 192 18.82 -16.01 3.16
CA LEU A 192 19.22 -15.16 4.29
C LEU A 192 19.01 -15.90 5.61
N THR A 193 20.01 -15.82 6.50
CA THR A 193 19.84 -16.30 7.86
C THR A 193 19.03 -15.29 8.69
N LYS A 194 18.45 -15.77 9.79
CA LYS A 194 17.72 -14.89 10.74
C LYS A 194 18.62 -13.74 11.23
N ASP A 195 19.87 -14.02 11.60
CA ASP A 195 20.81 -13.00 12.06
C ASP A 195 21.13 -11.95 10.98
N GLN A 196 21.16 -12.36 9.70
CA GLN A 196 21.33 -11.43 8.58
C GLN A 196 20.09 -10.56 8.39
N MET A 197 18.89 -11.15 8.52
CA MET A 197 17.64 -10.40 8.50
C MET A 197 17.54 -9.40 9.65
N GLU A 198 17.87 -9.82 10.88
CA GLU A 198 17.88 -8.94 12.06
C GLU A 198 18.86 -7.76 11.88
N ALA A 199 20.03 -8.00 11.34
CA ALA A 199 20.99 -6.93 11.07
C ALA A 199 20.45 -5.92 10.05
N VAL A 200 19.93 -6.39 8.91
CA VAL A 200 19.48 -5.48 7.85
C VAL A 200 18.25 -4.67 8.27
N VAL A 201 17.29 -5.26 9.02
CA VAL A 201 16.11 -4.50 9.46
C VAL A 201 16.44 -3.45 10.52
N VAL A 202 17.44 -3.70 11.37
CA VAL A 202 17.95 -2.72 12.34
C VAL A 202 18.60 -1.52 11.63
N TYR A 203 19.40 -1.78 10.61
CA TYR A 203 19.94 -0.72 9.75
C TYR A 203 18.82 0.10 9.08
N LEU A 204 17.85 -0.56 8.45
CA LEU A 204 16.74 0.10 7.75
C LEU A 204 15.89 0.96 8.68
N ALA A 205 15.64 0.51 9.90
CA ALA A 205 14.91 1.30 10.89
C ALA A 205 15.67 2.55 11.35
N SER A 206 16.97 2.56 11.23
CA SER A 206 17.83 3.70 11.63
C SER A 206 18.01 4.78 10.55
N GLN A 207 17.46 4.59 9.34
CA GLN A 207 17.63 5.49 8.18
C GLN A 207 16.63 6.65 8.14
#